data_2590bda78c077363a9051809f3f17612
#
_entry.id   2590bda78c077363a9051809f3f17612
#
_cell.length_a   1.000
_cell.length_b   1.000
_cell.length_c   1.000
_cell.angle_alpha   90.00
_cell.angle_beta   90.00
_cell.angle_gamma   90.00
#
_symmetry.space_group_name_H-M   'P 1'
#
loop_
_entity.id
_entity.type
_entity.pdbx_description
1 polymer ?
#
loop_
_entity_poly.entity_id
_entity_poly.type
_entity_poly.pdbx_seq_one_letter_code
_entity_poly.pdbx_strand_id
1 'polypeptide(L)'
;MRSLLEQIPAEFQGIVALSHQIDPTQINAFRSQLQKVSKLPLEAIDDNEYVKNGNVYLLPPNCTLLKTPLGYQCVRGGLDKFIGQIDHDAEILILSGADASLSQSLIQVSAVSHNIHVQNPDDCYESGLIRQLVNVGAPVLDRNIIDQWFN
;
A
#
# COMPACT_ATOMS: atom_id res chain seq x y z
N MET A 1 8.99 1.24 -4.43
CA MET A 1 8.72 0.19 -3.41
C MET A 1 9.95 -0.18 -2.58
N ARG A 2 11.07 -0.66 -3.16
CA ARG A 2 12.27 -1.06 -2.39
C ARG A 2 12.81 0.05 -1.49
N SER A 3 13.03 1.24 -2.04
CA SER A 3 13.53 2.40 -1.28
C SER A 3 12.60 2.83 -0.13
N LEU A 4 11.30 2.60 -0.24
CA LEU A 4 10.35 2.83 0.84
C LEU A 4 10.55 1.79 1.95
N LEU A 5 10.65 0.51 1.62
CA LEU A 5 10.85 -0.56 2.61
C LEU A 5 12.16 -0.40 3.40
N GLU A 6 13.23 0.12 2.76
CA GLU A 6 14.49 0.42 3.41
C GLU A 6 14.37 1.50 4.51
N GLN A 7 13.40 2.39 4.37
CA GLN A 7 13.18 3.52 5.30
C GLN A 7 12.34 3.13 6.52
N ILE A 8 11.58 2.02 6.44
CA ILE A 8 10.76 1.58 7.58
C ILE A 8 11.67 1.11 8.72
N PRO A 9 11.56 1.70 9.92
CA PRO A 9 12.38 1.29 11.05
C PRO A 9 12.04 -0.14 11.53
N ALA A 10 13.02 -0.82 12.09
CA ALA A 10 12.83 -2.19 12.60
C ALA A 10 11.85 -2.27 13.78
N GLU A 11 11.69 -1.18 14.51
CA GLU A 11 10.79 -1.03 15.65
C GLU A 11 9.37 -0.58 15.30
N PHE A 12 9.07 -0.41 14.00
CA PHE A 12 7.73 0.00 13.57
C PHE A 12 6.68 -1.04 13.96
N GLN A 13 5.66 -0.61 14.70
CA GLN A 13 4.61 -1.48 15.24
C GLN A 13 3.33 -1.51 14.41
N GLY A 14 3.30 -0.81 13.29
CA GLY A 14 2.17 -0.82 12.36
C GLY A 14 2.17 -2.04 11.45
N ILE A 15 1.20 -2.09 10.55
CA ILE A 15 1.10 -3.08 9.48
C ILE A 15 1.42 -2.40 8.15
N VAL A 16 2.26 -3.02 7.35
CA VAL A 16 2.52 -2.59 5.97
C VAL A 16 1.96 -3.63 5.02
N ALA A 17 1.02 -3.23 4.18
CA ALA A 17 0.44 -4.11 3.17
C ALA A 17 0.83 -3.64 1.76
N LEU A 18 1.39 -4.55 0.99
CA LEU A 18 1.81 -4.30 -0.39
C LEU A 18 0.84 -5.00 -1.34
N SER A 19 0.10 -4.19 -2.09
CA SER A 19 -0.74 -4.69 -3.19
C SER A 19 0.00 -4.49 -4.51
N HIS A 20 0.27 -5.57 -5.20
CA HIS A 20 0.93 -5.56 -6.51
C HIS A 20 0.41 -6.70 -7.38
N GLN A 21 0.20 -6.41 -8.65
CA GLN A 21 -0.18 -7.43 -9.64
C GLN A 21 1.06 -8.28 -9.98
N ILE A 22 1.24 -9.39 -9.26
CA ILE A 22 2.36 -10.32 -9.45
C ILE A 22 1.81 -11.67 -9.90
N ASP A 23 2.47 -12.27 -10.88
CA ASP A 23 2.21 -13.66 -11.25
C ASP A 23 2.42 -14.55 -10.01
N PRO A 24 1.44 -15.41 -9.65
CA PRO A 24 1.55 -16.30 -8.49
C PRO A 24 2.82 -17.17 -8.49
N THR A 25 3.36 -17.51 -9.66
CA THR A 25 4.60 -18.29 -9.78
C THR A 25 5.85 -17.51 -9.36
N GLN A 26 5.79 -16.19 -9.35
CA GLN A 26 6.90 -15.30 -9.04
C GLN A 26 6.85 -14.69 -7.63
N ILE A 27 5.77 -14.92 -6.88
CA ILE A 27 5.54 -14.27 -5.58
C ILE A 27 6.65 -14.59 -4.57
N ASN A 28 7.15 -15.82 -4.54
CA ASN A 28 8.22 -16.21 -3.63
C ASN A 28 9.56 -15.55 -3.96
N ALA A 29 9.89 -15.43 -5.25
CA ALA A 29 11.10 -14.75 -5.69
C ALA A 29 11.02 -13.25 -5.37
N PHE A 30 9.88 -12.63 -5.62
CA PHE A 30 9.62 -11.23 -5.31
C PHE A 30 9.69 -10.97 -3.80
N ARG A 31 9.04 -11.80 -2.98
CA ARG A 31 9.14 -11.76 -1.53
C ARG A 31 10.59 -11.80 -1.05
N SER A 32 11.36 -12.75 -1.57
CA SER A 32 12.78 -12.91 -1.21
C SER A 32 13.63 -11.69 -1.57
N GLN A 33 13.33 -11.03 -2.69
CA GLN A 33 14.02 -9.81 -3.09
C GLN A 33 13.68 -8.63 -2.17
N LEU A 34 12.40 -8.47 -1.79
CA LEU A 34 11.97 -7.41 -0.90
C LEU A 34 12.44 -7.63 0.54
N GLN A 35 12.50 -8.89 1.00
CA GLN A 35 13.01 -9.20 2.33
C GLN A 35 14.48 -8.77 2.53
N LYS A 36 15.29 -8.74 1.47
CA LYS A 36 16.70 -8.28 1.55
C LYS A 36 16.83 -6.81 1.94
N VAL A 37 15.81 -6.01 1.71
CA VAL A 37 15.82 -4.57 1.99
C VAL A 37 14.90 -4.19 3.15
N SER A 38 13.93 -5.04 3.48
CA SER A 38 13.03 -4.82 4.61
C SER A 38 13.71 -5.18 5.93
N LYS A 39 13.62 -4.28 6.91
CA LYS A 39 14.05 -4.53 8.30
C LYS A 39 12.99 -5.29 9.08
N LEU A 40 11.73 -5.28 8.62
CA LEU A 40 10.64 -6.05 9.18
C LEU A 40 10.49 -7.41 8.49
N PRO A 41 9.97 -8.43 9.18
CA PRO A 41 9.58 -9.67 8.54
C PRO A 41 8.61 -9.41 7.38
N LEU A 42 8.84 -10.06 6.24
CA LEU A 42 8.02 -9.91 5.05
C LEU A 42 7.43 -11.26 4.65
N GLU A 43 6.12 -11.33 4.66
CA GLU A 43 5.37 -12.56 4.44
C GLU A 43 4.40 -12.40 3.26
N ALA A 44 4.22 -13.46 2.49
CA ALA A 44 3.07 -13.58 1.59
C ALA A 44 1.90 -14.14 2.41
N ILE A 45 0.75 -13.52 2.29
CA ILE A 45 -0.46 -13.88 3.04
C ILE A 45 -1.52 -14.44 2.09
N ASP A 46 -2.32 -15.37 2.58
CA ASP A 46 -3.47 -15.91 1.84
C ASP A 46 -4.79 -15.22 2.21
N ASP A 47 -5.79 -15.42 1.35
CA ASP A 47 -7.15 -14.96 1.61
C ASP A 47 -7.69 -15.52 2.93
N ASN A 48 -8.37 -14.69 3.70
CA ASN A 48 -8.93 -14.95 5.04
C ASN A 48 -7.91 -15.05 6.21
N GLU A 49 -6.63 -14.87 5.97
CA GLU A 49 -5.64 -14.81 7.05
C GLU A 49 -5.62 -13.44 7.74
N TYR A 50 -5.32 -13.45 9.04
CA TYR A 50 -5.13 -12.24 9.84
C TYR A 50 -3.68 -11.80 9.82
N VAL A 51 -3.48 -10.49 9.79
CA VAL A 51 -2.14 -9.87 9.84
C VAL A 51 -1.77 -9.45 11.26
N LYS A 52 -0.48 -9.36 11.52
CA LYS A 52 0.10 -8.96 12.80
C LYS A 52 0.87 -7.66 12.65
N ASN A 53 0.90 -6.87 13.70
CA ASN A 53 1.73 -5.67 13.76
C ASN A 53 3.22 -6.00 13.63
N GLY A 54 3.99 -5.05 13.14
CA GLY A 54 5.44 -5.18 12.98
C GLY A 54 5.87 -6.03 11.77
N ASN A 55 4.96 -6.30 10.83
CA ASN A 55 5.23 -7.10 9.64
C ASN A 55 4.86 -6.35 8.35
N VAL A 56 5.51 -6.76 7.28
CA VAL A 56 5.14 -6.39 5.90
C VAL A 56 4.47 -7.59 5.25
N TYR A 57 3.34 -7.37 4.60
CA TYR A 57 2.58 -8.41 3.91
C TYR A 57 2.48 -8.16 2.42
N LEU A 58 2.74 -9.19 1.63
CA LEU A 58 2.36 -9.22 0.21
C LEU A 58 0.95 -9.77 0.10
N LEU A 59 0.04 -8.97 -0.39
CA LEU A 59 -1.35 -9.37 -0.61
C LEU A 59 -1.48 -10.18 -1.91
N PRO A 60 -2.32 -11.22 -1.93
CA PRO A 60 -2.68 -11.88 -3.18
C PRO A 60 -3.35 -10.91 -4.15
N PRO A 61 -3.33 -11.20 -5.46
CA PRO A 61 -4.09 -10.43 -6.44
C PRO A 61 -5.56 -10.31 -6.06
N ASN A 62 -6.13 -9.14 -6.24
CA ASN A 62 -7.53 -8.82 -5.90
C ASN A 62 -7.90 -9.03 -4.42
N CYS A 63 -6.92 -8.92 -3.52
CA CYS A 63 -7.14 -8.93 -2.08
C CYS A 63 -6.72 -7.61 -1.46
N THR A 64 -7.29 -7.33 -0.29
CA THR A 64 -6.95 -6.16 0.52
C THR A 64 -7.15 -6.47 2.00
N LEU A 65 -6.82 -5.53 2.88
CA LEU A 65 -7.03 -5.67 4.31
C LEU A 65 -8.36 -5.04 4.73
N LEU A 66 -9.15 -5.79 5.49
CA LEU A 66 -10.38 -5.33 6.13
C LEU A 66 -10.20 -5.31 7.65
N LYS A 67 -10.56 -4.22 8.29
CA LYS A 67 -10.62 -4.13 9.75
C LYS A 67 -11.82 -4.93 10.27
N THR A 68 -11.56 -5.82 11.20
CA THR A 68 -12.57 -6.62 11.90
C THR A 68 -12.44 -6.44 13.41
N PRO A 69 -13.40 -6.88 14.24
CA PRO A 69 -13.23 -6.85 15.70
C PRO A 69 -12.02 -7.62 16.22
N LEU A 70 -11.48 -8.56 15.43
CA LEU A 70 -10.32 -9.40 15.77
C LEU A 70 -8.99 -8.85 15.20
N GLY A 71 -9.01 -7.76 14.46
CA GLY A 71 -7.84 -7.18 13.80
C GLY A 71 -8.03 -7.06 12.29
N TYR A 72 -6.96 -6.85 11.55
CA TYR A 72 -7.01 -6.76 10.10
C TYR A 72 -6.90 -8.15 9.46
N GLN A 73 -7.80 -8.43 8.54
CA GLN A 73 -7.89 -9.68 7.81
C GLN A 73 -7.67 -9.43 6.31
N CYS A 74 -6.89 -10.28 5.65
CA CYS A 74 -6.80 -10.31 4.20
C CYS A 74 -8.10 -10.87 3.63
N VAL A 75 -8.76 -10.14 2.74
CA VAL A 75 -10.04 -10.57 2.16
C VAL A 75 -10.05 -10.33 0.66
N ARG A 76 -10.76 -11.19 -0.04
CA ARG A 76 -10.95 -11.08 -1.48
C ARG A 76 -11.82 -9.88 -1.82
N GLY A 77 -11.36 -9.10 -2.78
CA GLY A 77 -12.00 -7.88 -3.26
C GLY A 77 -10.97 -6.80 -3.47
N GLY A 78 -11.16 -6.00 -4.51
CA GLY A 78 -10.23 -4.92 -4.84
C GLY A 78 -10.28 -3.77 -3.84
N LEU A 79 -9.31 -2.89 -3.93
CA LEU A 79 -9.21 -1.68 -3.11
C LEU A 79 -10.49 -0.81 -3.19
N ASP A 80 -11.20 -0.87 -4.31
CA ASP A 80 -12.49 -0.20 -4.53
C ASP A 80 -13.56 -0.54 -3.47
N LYS A 81 -13.54 -1.77 -2.93
CA LYS A 81 -14.46 -2.18 -1.85
C LYS A 81 -14.12 -1.56 -0.50
N PHE A 82 -12.89 -1.12 -0.31
CA PHE A 82 -12.36 -0.72 0.99
C PHE A 82 -12.13 0.77 1.12
N ILE A 83 -12.11 1.46 0.00
CA ILE A 83 -11.90 2.90 -0.03
C ILE A 83 -12.89 3.65 0.88
N GLY A 84 -14.13 3.17 1.00
CA GLY A 84 -15.10 3.70 1.95
C GLY A 84 -14.93 3.23 3.40
N GLN A 85 -14.02 2.30 3.66
CA GLN A 85 -13.77 1.70 4.99
C GLN A 85 -12.33 1.92 5.47
N ILE A 86 -11.55 2.74 4.75
CA ILE A 86 -10.21 3.10 5.19
C ILE A 86 -10.35 3.85 6.50
N ASP A 87 -9.80 3.24 7.53
CA ASP A 87 -9.74 3.82 8.85
C ASP A 87 -8.92 5.12 8.83
N HIS A 88 -9.25 6.05 9.70
CA HIS A 88 -8.47 7.28 9.87
C HIS A 88 -6.99 7.03 10.23
N ASP A 89 -6.68 5.83 10.71
CA ASP A 89 -5.34 5.40 11.07
C ASP A 89 -4.57 4.73 9.92
N ALA A 90 -5.18 4.61 8.73
CA ALA A 90 -4.54 3.99 7.58
C ALA A 90 -4.08 5.05 6.57
N GLU A 91 -2.85 4.91 6.10
CA GLU A 91 -2.26 5.71 5.03
C GLU A 91 -2.12 4.88 3.76
N ILE A 92 -2.48 5.45 2.62
CA ILE A 92 -2.36 4.81 1.32
C ILE A 92 -1.32 5.55 0.50
N LEU A 93 -0.37 4.81 -0.03
CA LEU A 93 0.60 5.32 -0.98
C LEU A 93 0.41 4.67 -2.35
N ILE A 94 0.17 5.48 -3.34
CA ILE A 94 0.07 5.07 -4.74
C ILE A 94 1.43 5.25 -5.41
N LEU A 95 1.99 4.15 -5.89
CA LEU A 95 3.27 4.12 -6.59
C LEU A 95 3.08 4.00 -8.10
N SER A 96 4.16 4.28 -8.83
CA SER A 96 4.25 4.05 -10.28
C SER A 96 3.83 2.62 -10.64
N GLY A 97 3.04 2.48 -11.70
CA GLY A 97 2.51 1.18 -12.14
C GLY A 97 1.29 0.68 -11.37
N ALA A 98 0.69 1.50 -10.52
CA ALA A 98 -0.59 1.16 -9.90
C ALA A 98 -1.68 0.97 -10.97
N ASP A 99 -2.59 0.04 -10.72
CA ASP A 99 -3.64 -0.34 -11.66
C ASP A 99 -4.60 0.83 -11.97
N ALA A 100 -4.70 1.18 -13.24
CA ALA A 100 -5.58 2.25 -13.71
C ALA A 100 -7.08 1.96 -13.46
N SER A 101 -7.46 0.70 -13.26
CA SER A 101 -8.84 0.33 -12.90
C SER A 101 -9.28 0.91 -11.55
N LEU A 102 -8.33 1.28 -10.68
CA LEU A 102 -8.59 1.92 -9.39
C LEU A 102 -8.85 3.42 -9.49
N SER A 103 -8.67 4.03 -10.68
CA SER A 103 -8.65 5.48 -10.85
C SER A 103 -9.91 6.18 -10.34
N GLN A 104 -11.09 5.69 -10.70
CA GLN A 104 -12.35 6.34 -10.29
C GLN A 104 -12.55 6.31 -8.78
N SER A 105 -12.33 5.16 -8.17
CA SER A 105 -12.48 4.97 -6.74
C SER A 105 -11.49 5.81 -5.94
N LEU A 106 -10.23 5.83 -6.36
CA LEU A 106 -9.17 6.63 -5.73
C LEU A 106 -9.41 8.13 -5.89
N ILE A 107 -9.89 8.59 -7.05
CA ILE A 107 -10.22 9.99 -7.29
C ILE A 107 -11.36 10.45 -6.37
N GLN A 108 -12.42 9.65 -6.23
CA GLN A 108 -13.54 9.95 -5.34
C GLN A 108 -13.11 10.09 -3.89
N VAL A 109 -12.21 9.21 -3.43
CA VAL A 109 -11.73 9.22 -2.05
C VAL A 109 -10.69 10.31 -1.81
N SER A 110 -9.79 10.56 -2.75
CA SER A 110 -8.82 11.66 -2.66
C SER A 110 -9.49 13.02 -2.52
N ALA A 111 -10.69 13.18 -3.07
CA ALA A 111 -11.47 14.41 -2.95
C ALA A 111 -12.00 14.67 -1.52
N VAL A 112 -12.09 13.63 -0.67
CA VAL A 112 -12.68 13.70 0.67
C VAL A 112 -11.77 13.22 1.79
N SER A 113 -10.63 12.59 1.46
CA SER A 113 -9.70 12.03 2.43
C SER A 113 -8.27 12.54 2.19
N HIS A 114 -7.61 12.92 3.26
CA HIS A 114 -6.20 13.35 3.23
C HIS A 114 -5.20 12.20 3.40
N ASN A 115 -5.68 10.96 3.47
CA ASN A 115 -4.86 9.79 3.77
C ASN A 115 -4.33 9.08 2.51
N ILE A 116 -4.53 9.66 1.32
CA ILE A 116 -3.99 9.11 0.07
C ILE A 116 -2.87 10.00 -0.41
N HIS A 117 -1.69 9.42 -0.51
CA HIS A 117 -0.49 10.07 -1.00
C HIS A 117 -0.04 9.41 -2.31
N VAL A 118 0.66 10.15 -3.13
CA VAL A 118 1.18 9.64 -4.40
C VAL A 118 2.69 9.84 -4.49
N GLN A 119 3.35 8.93 -5.19
CA GLN A 119 4.75 9.11 -5.56
C GLN A 119 4.91 10.37 -6.41
N ASN A 120 6.08 11.02 -6.35
CA ASN A 120 6.37 12.17 -7.23
C ASN A 120 6.21 11.75 -8.70
N PRO A 121 5.32 12.42 -9.48
CA PRO A 121 5.07 12.06 -10.89
C PRO A 121 6.32 12.09 -11.75
N ASP A 122 7.28 12.94 -11.42
CA ASP A 122 8.52 13.08 -12.21
C ASP A 122 9.50 11.91 -11.97
N ASP A 123 9.33 11.16 -10.89
CA ASP A 123 10.09 9.95 -10.56
C ASP A 123 9.39 8.66 -11.03
N CYS A 124 8.26 8.77 -11.74
CA CYS A 124 7.46 7.63 -12.15
C CYS A 124 7.79 7.20 -13.58
N TYR A 125 7.95 5.90 -13.78
CA TYR A 125 8.00 5.30 -15.12
C TYR A 125 6.64 5.44 -15.82
N GLU A 126 5.55 5.24 -15.10
CA GLU A 126 4.18 5.42 -15.56
C GLU A 126 3.42 6.28 -14.54
N SER A 127 3.00 7.47 -14.97
CA SER A 127 2.47 8.50 -14.08
C SER A 127 1.00 8.87 -14.33
N GLY A 128 0.30 8.18 -15.25
CA GLY A 128 -1.05 8.56 -15.66
C GLY A 128 -2.04 8.68 -14.49
N LEU A 129 -2.20 7.63 -13.69
CA LEU A 129 -3.05 7.64 -12.50
C LEU A 129 -2.56 8.65 -11.45
N ILE A 130 -1.25 8.70 -11.22
CA ILE A 130 -0.65 9.60 -10.23
C ILE A 130 -0.94 11.05 -10.56
N ARG A 131 -0.79 11.47 -11.83
CA ARG A 131 -1.11 12.85 -12.26
C ARG A 131 -2.60 13.18 -12.11
N GLN A 132 -3.48 12.23 -12.36
CA GLN A 132 -4.92 12.41 -12.12
C GLN A 132 -5.21 12.65 -10.63
N LEU A 133 -4.58 11.90 -9.75
CA LEU A 133 -4.74 12.06 -8.30
C LEU A 133 -4.17 13.39 -7.81
N VAL A 134 -3.02 13.82 -8.30
CA VAL A 134 -2.45 15.15 -8.01
C VAL A 134 -3.42 16.26 -8.43
N ASN A 135 -4.04 16.13 -9.60
CA ASN A 135 -4.99 17.14 -10.11
C ASN A 135 -6.25 17.27 -9.24
N VAL A 136 -6.63 16.24 -8.49
CA VAL A 136 -7.75 16.29 -7.54
C VAL A 136 -7.30 16.57 -6.10
N GLY A 137 -6.03 16.88 -5.89
CA GLY A 137 -5.49 17.37 -4.62
C GLY A 137 -4.76 16.32 -3.76
N ALA A 138 -4.49 15.12 -4.29
CA ALA A 138 -3.70 14.15 -3.54
C ALA A 138 -2.28 14.68 -3.29
N PRO A 139 -1.80 14.70 -2.04
CA PRO A 139 -0.46 15.17 -1.72
C PRO A 139 0.62 14.25 -2.31
N VAL A 140 1.67 14.87 -2.82
CA VAL A 140 2.85 14.17 -3.29
C VAL A 140 3.70 13.77 -2.09
N LEU A 141 4.09 12.50 -2.05
CA LEU A 141 4.94 11.98 -1.00
C LEU A 141 6.31 12.64 -1.03
N ASP A 142 6.74 13.16 0.10
CA ASP A 142 8.10 13.62 0.34
C ASP A 142 8.76 12.86 1.51
N ARG A 143 10.05 13.09 1.74
CA ARG A 143 10.78 12.42 2.82
C ARG A 143 10.23 12.76 4.21
N ASN A 144 9.76 13.98 4.42
CA ASN A 144 9.23 14.40 5.70
C ASN A 144 7.94 13.66 6.06
N ILE A 145 7.10 13.37 5.06
CA ILE A 145 5.88 12.58 5.24
C ILE A 145 6.21 11.14 5.61
N ILE A 146 7.20 10.54 4.94
CA ILE A 146 7.65 9.18 5.27
C ILE A 146 8.17 9.10 6.71
N ASP A 147 8.96 10.06 7.12
CA ASP A 147 9.47 10.12 8.49
C ASP A 147 8.34 10.26 9.53
N GLN A 148 7.27 10.99 9.21
CA GLN A 148 6.10 11.11 10.07
C GLN A 148 5.30 9.82 10.20
N TRP A 149 5.21 9.02 9.14
CA TRP A 149 4.45 7.77 9.18
C TRP A 149 5.08 6.70 10.05
N PHE A 150 6.41 6.72 10.18
CA PHE A 150 7.16 5.66 10.86
C PHE A 150 7.73 6.10 12.23
N ASN A 151 7.57 7.35 12.58
CA ASN A 151 7.91 7.90 13.89
C ASN A 151 6.65 8.11 14.72
#